data_bbd729467846f1a1a587c8456674633c
#
_entry.id   bbd729467846f1a1a587c8456674633c
#
_cell.length_a   1.000
_cell.length_b   1.000
_cell.length_c   1.000
_cell.angle_alpha   90.00
_cell.angle_beta   90.00
_cell.angle_gamma   90.00
#
_symmetry.space_group_name_H-M   'P 1'
#
loop_
_entity.id
_entity.type
_entity.pdbx_description
1 polymer ?
#
loop_
_entity_poly.entity_id
_entity_poly.type
_entity_poly.pdbx_seq_one_letter_code
_entity_poly.pdbx_strand_id
1 'polypeptide(L)'
;MKKKTLLLLPVLVLMMLSSCVSVRVVADYDRTVDFNTYKSYAFYKTGIDKAQISDLDKKRILRAIENEMAARGFVKSESPDLLVSIFTKEREQVDVYNNFGCSYSRINIC
;
A
#
# COMPACT_ATOMS: atom_id res chain seq x y z
N MET A 1 -35.43 -32.25 9.02
CA MET A 1 -34.43 -31.87 8.01
C MET A 1 -34.41 -30.35 7.74
N LYS A 2 -35.54 -29.69 7.62
CA LYS A 2 -35.62 -28.22 7.35
C LYS A 2 -34.99 -27.34 8.46
N LYS A 3 -35.03 -27.74 9.71
CA LYS A 3 -34.42 -26.98 10.85
C LYS A 3 -32.90 -27.00 10.83
N LYS A 4 -32.25 -28.08 10.36
CA LYS A 4 -30.81 -28.20 10.26
C LYS A 4 -30.24 -27.35 9.13
N THR A 5 -30.97 -27.24 8.03
CA THR A 5 -30.60 -26.38 6.88
C THR A 5 -30.68 -24.89 7.22
N LEU A 6 -31.65 -24.51 8.06
CA LEU A 6 -31.81 -23.13 8.51
C LEU A 6 -30.67 -22.67 9.44
N LEU A 7 -30.05 -23.60 10.17
CA LEU A 7 -28.94 -23.33 11.06
C LEU A 7 -27.58 -23.28 10.31
N LEU A 8 -27.51 -23.96 9.16
CA LEU A 8 -26.31 -23.99 8.30
C LEU A 8 -26.11 -22.66 7.53
N LEU A 9 -27.20 -21.98 7.22
CA LEU A 9 -27.16 -20.72 6.47
C LEU A 9 -26.41 -19.60 7.22
N PRO A 10 -26.68 -19.30 8.50
CA PRO A 10 -25.94 -18.27 9.22
C PRO A 10 -24.46 -18.63 9.45
N VAL A 11 -24.12 -19.91 9.60
CA VAL A 11 -22.72 -20.34 9.71
C VAL A 11 -21.96 -20.13 8.43
N LEU A 12 -22.57 -20.36 7.27
CA LEU A 12 -21.97 -20.10 5.97
C LEU A 12 -21.73 -18.60 5.74
N VAL A 13 -22.67 -17.74 6.16
CA VAL A 13 -22.54 -16.28 6.10
C VAL A 13 -21.41 -15.77 7.01
N LEU A 14 -21.26 -16.35 8.22
CA LEU A 14 -20.18 -16.00 9.13
C LEU A 14 -18.79 -16.36 8.55
N MET A 15 -18.66 -17.47 7.84
CA MET A 15 -17.42 -17.86 7.20
C MET A 15 -17.02 -16.92 6.04
N MET A 16 -17.97 -16.30 5.35
CA MET A 16 -17.71 -15.34 4.29
C MET A 16 -17.15 -13.99 4.80
N LEU A 17 -17.40 -13.66 6.06
CA LEU A 17 -16.95 -12.40 6.68
C LEU A 17 -15.49 -12.43 7.16
N SER A 18 -14.81 -13.58 7.13
CA SER A 18 -13.43 -13.72 7.61
C SER A 18 -12.35 -13.48 6.55
N SER A 19 -12.69 -12.84 5.42
CA SER A 19 -11.71 -12.44 4.41
C SER A 19 -10.92 -11.22 4.90
N CYS A 20 -9.96 -11.44 5.78
CA CYS A 20 -9.01 -10.40 6.19
C CYS A 20 -7.85 -10.34 5.19
N VAL A 21 -7.74 -9.25 4.45
CA VAL A 21 -6.53 -8.93 3.70
C VAL A 21 -5.51 -8.34 4.68
N SER A 22 -4.40 -9.04 4.87
CA SER A 22 -3.30 -8.56 5.71
C SER A 22 -2.33 -7.73 4.87
N VAL A 23 -2.28 -6.44 5.13
CA VAL A 23 -1.28 -5.53 4.57
C VAL A 23 -0.18 -5.30 5.60
N ARG A 24 1.07 -5.59 5.23
CA ARG A 24 2.22 -5.33 6.10
C ARG A 24 2.76 -3.94 5.82
N VAL A 25 2.65 -3.07 6.80
CA VAL A 25 3.22 -1.72 6.76
C VAL A 25 4.49 -1.69 7.60
N VAL A 26 5.57 -1.20 7.01
CA VAL A 26 6.83 -0.95 7.72
C VAL A 26 7.10 0.54 7.65
N ALA A 27 7.31 1.16 8.81
CA ALA A 27 7.67 2.57 8.92
C ALA A 27 9.12 2.69 9.39
N ASP A 28 9.88 3.52 8.70
CA ASP A 28 11.23 3.91 9.08
C ASP A 28 11.33 5.43 9.04
N TYR A 29 11.90 6.02 10.08
CA TYR A 29 12.02 7.47 10.20
C TYR A 29 13.20 7.85 11.07
N ASP A 30 13.75 9.04 10.85
CA ASP A 30 14.79 9.61 11.69
C ASP A 30 14.21 10.06 13.03
N ARG A 31 14.67 9.44 14.12
CA ARG A 31 14.22 9.73 15.49
C ARG A 31 14.77 11.04 16.06
N THR A 32 15.74 11.64 15.40
CA THR A 32 16.34 12.93 15.83
C THR A 32 15.52 14.13 15.39
N VAL A 33 14.60 13.91 14.43
CA VAL A 33 13.76 14.95 13.85
C VAL A 33 12.44 15.08 14.64
N ASP A 34 12.13 16.31 15.06
CA ASP A 34 10.84 16.62 15.66
C ASP A 34 9.80 16.95 14.58
N PHE A 35 8.98 15.97 14.24
CA PHE A 35 7.92 16.10 13.23
C PHE A 35 6.78 17.02 13.64
N ASN A 36 6.66 17.38 14.92
CA ASN A 36 5.62 18.29 15.41
C ASN A 36 5.84 19.74 14.96
N THR A 37 7.05 20.08 14.56
CA THR A 37 7.40 21.42 14.06
C THR A 37 6.91 21.66 12.64
N TYR A 38 6.69 20.62 11.86
CA TYR A 38 6.23 20.70 10.47
C TYR A 38 4.72 20.86 10.41
N LYS A 39 4.25 21.80 9.59
CA LYS A 39 2.81 22.12 9.44
C LYS A 39 2.33 22.06 8.00
N SER A 40 3.23 22.17 7.04
CA SER A 40 2.90 22.23 5.63
C SER A 40 3.62 21.17 4.82
N TYR A 41 2.97 20.76 3.72
CA TYR A 41 3.55 19.76 2.82
C TYR A 41 3.23 20.11 1.36
N ALA A 42 4.01 19.53 0.46
CA ALA A 42 3.70 19.46 -0.97
C ALA A 42 4.12 18.11 -1.55
N PHE A 43 3.56 17.78 -2.69
CA PHE A 43 3.97 16.59 -3.43
C PHE A 43 5.17 16.88 -4.31
N TYR A 44 6.17 16.00 -4.25
CA TYR A 44 7.33 16.05 -5.14
C TYR A 44 6.99 15.44 -6.49
N LYS A 45 6.58 16.29 -7.41
CA LYS A 45 6.02 15.92 -8.72
C LYS A 45 6.96 15.02 -9.53
N THR A 46 8.24 15.34 -9.58
CA THR A 46 9.23 14.56 -10.32
C THR A 46 9.34 13.11 -9.83
N GLY A 47 9.22 12.87 -8.53
CA GLY A 47 9.23 11.53 -7.95
C GLY A 47 7.95 10.76 -8.28
N ILE A 48 6.81 11.45 -8.22
CA ILE A 48 5.50 10.85 -8.51
C ILE A 48 5.37 10.48 -9.99
N ASP A 49 5.86 11.33 -10.89
CA ASP A 49 5.81 11.07 -12.34
C ASP A 49 6.63 9.84 -12.72
N LYS A 50 7.72 9.58 -11.99
CA LYS A 50 8.58 8.41 -12.19
C LYS A 50 7.99 7.10 -11.65
N ALA A 51 6.95 7.16 -10.83
CA ALA A 51 6.31 5.96 -10.30
C ALA A 51 5.63 5.16 -11.43
N GLN A 52 6.01 3.90 -11.57
CA GLN A 52 5.53 3.00 -12.62
C GLN A 52 4.21 2.34 -12.21
N ILE A 53 3.18 3.16 -12.08
CA ILE A 53 1.82 2.74 -11.79
C ILE A 53 0.85 3.51 -12.69
N SER A 54 -0.37 3.02 -12.82
CA SER A 54 -1.38 3.69 -13.62
C SER A 54 -1.70 5.09 -13.09
N ASP A 55 -2.08 6.01 -13.96
CA ASP A 55 -2.44 7.37 -13.55
C ASP A 55 -3.65 7.39 -12.60
N LEU A 56 -4.55 6.41 -12.76
CA LEU A 56 -5.69 6.26 -11.87
C LEU A 56 -5.25 5.87 -10.46
N ASP A 57 -4.30 4.96 -10.33
CA ASP A 57 -3.77 4.54 -9.04
C ASP A 57 -2.94 5.65 -8.39
N LYS A 58 -2.15 6.40 -9.17
CA LYS A 58 -1.48 7.62 -8.68
C LYS A 58 -2.48 8.58 -8.04
N LYS A 59 -3.58 8.88 -8.72
CA LYS A 59 -4.62 9.77 -8.21
C LYS A 59 -5.27 9.24 -6.92
N ARG A 60 -5.52 7.95 -6.85
CA ARG A 60 -6.10 7.31 -5.65
C ARG A 60 -5.15 7.39 -4.46
N ILE A 61 -3.88 7.08 -4.67
CA ILE A 61 -2.85 7.14 -3.63
C ILE A 61 -2.65 8.58 -3.14
N LEU A 62 -2.51 9.54 -4.05
CA LEU A 62 -2.34 10.95 -3.70
C LEU A 62 -3.52 11.47 -2.90
N ARG A 63 -4.75 11.13 -3.29
CA ARG A 63 -5.97 11.51 -2.56
C ARG A 63 -6.01 10.89 -1.16
N ALA A 64 -5.61 9.64 -1.01
CA ALA A 64 -5.52 8.99 0.29
C ALA A 64 -4.50 9.68 1.19
N ILE A 65 -3.33 10.04 0.66
CA ILE A 65 -2.31 10.79 1.39
C ILE A 65 -2.83 12.19 1.78
N GLU A 66 -3.48 12.90 0.87
CA GLU A 66 -4.08 14.22 1.16
C GLU A 66 -5.07 14.15 2.33
N ASN A 67 -5.94 13.15 2.34
CA ASN A 67 -6.91 12.95 3.40
C ASN A 67 -6.24 12.67 4.75
N GLU A 68 -5.22 11.81 4.78
CA GLU A 68 -4.48 11.49 5.99
C GLU A 68 -3.67 12.69 6.51
N MET A 69 -3.04 13.45 5.62
CA MET A 69 -2.30 14.66 6.00
C MET A 69 -3.24 15.74 6.56
N ALA A 70 -4.39 15.95 5.93
CA ALA A 70 -5.41 16.87 6.42
C ALA A 70 -5.97 16.45 7.78
N ALA A 71 -6.23 15.16 7.99
CA ALA A 71 -6.68 14.62 9.27
C ALA A 71 -5.67 14.85 10.40
N ARG A 72 -4.39 14.92 10.08
CA ARG A 72 -3.29 15.20 11.02
C ARG A 72 -2.98 16.70 11.17
N GLY A 73 -3.71 17.58 10.48
CA GLY A 73 -3.57 19.02 10.57
C GLY A 73 -2.50 19.64 9.67
N PHE A 74 -1.98 18.88 8.69
CA PHE A 74 -1.07 19.43 7.70
C PHE A 74 -1.81 20.19 6.60
N VAL A 75 -1.22 21.27 6.12
CA VAL A 75 -1.76 22.10 5.06
C VAL A 75 -0.89 22.01 3.82
N LYS A 76 -1.52 21.92 2.65
CA LYS A 76 -0.81 21.95 1.37
C LYS A 76 -0.30 23.36 1.10
N SER A 77 0.97 23.50 0.77
CA SER A 77 1.63 24.79 0.57
C SER A 77 2.59 24.77 -0.62
N GLU A 78 2.79 25.92 -1.24
CA GLU A 78 3.82 26.12 -2.28
C GLU A 78 5.23 26.24 -1.67
N SER A 79 5.33 26.69 -0.40
CA SER A 79 6.56 26.69 0.39
C SER A 79 6.43 25.66 1.52
N PRO A 80 6.56 24.36 1.21
CA PRO A 80 6.29 23.31 2.17
C PRO A 80 7.47 23.06 3.11
N ASP A 81 7.14 22.65 4.35
CA ASP A 81 8.13 22.12 5.29
C ASP A 81 8.53 20.68 4.93
N LEU A 82 7.62 19.93 4.32
CA LEU A 82 7.79 18.53 3.93
C LEU A 82 7.48 18.32 2.45
N LEU A 83 8.30 17.52 1.79
CA LEU A 83 8.04 17.02 0.45
C LEU A 83 7.65 15.54 0.52
N VAL A 84 6.49 15.22 -0.02
CA VAL A 84 5.96 13.85 -0.10
C VAL A 84 6.18 13.29 -1.50
N SER A 85 6.83 12.15 -1.59
CA SER A 85 7.06 11.42 -2.84
C SER A 85 6.58 9.99 -2.74
N ILE A 86 6.22 9.41 -3.89
CA ILE A 86 5.79 8.01 -4.02
C ILE A 86 6.85 7.28 -4.84
N PHE A 87 7.31 6.16 -4.29
CA PHE A 87 8.18 5.24 -5.02
C PHE A 87 7.49 3.90 -5.11
N THR A 88 7.37 3.37 -6.31
CA THR A 88 6.86 2.04 -6.55
C THR A 88 7.98 1.15 -7.05
N LYS A 89 8.08 -0.04 -6.49
CA LYS A 89 8.98 -1.09 -6.95
C LYS A 89 8.15 -2.33 -7.21
N GLU A 90 7.80 -2.55 -8.45
CA GLU A 90 7.25 -3.82 -8.87
C GLU A 90 8.35 -4.88 -8.88
N ARG A 91 8.12 -5.98 -8.18
CA ARG A 91 8.82 -7.23 -8.44
C ARG A 91 7.93 -8.00 -9.41
N GLU A 92 8.25 -7.94 -10.67
CA GLU A 92 7.74 -8.86 -11.64
C GLU A 92 8.22 -10.27 -11.23
N GLN A 93 7.37 -11.03 -10.56
CA GLN A 93 7.57 -12.47 -10.48
C GLN A 93 7.21 -13.01 -11.87
N VAL A 94 8.19 -13.07 -12.73
CA VAL A 94 8.08 -13.88 -13.91
C VAL A 94 8.12 -15.33 -13.42
N ASP A 95 6.94 -15.91 -13.19
CA ASP A 95 6.80 -17.35 -13.11
C ASP A 95 7.10 -17.91 -14.48
N VAL A 96 8.37 -18.04 -14.78
CA VAL A 96 8.81 -18.78 -15.92
C VAL A 96 8.49 -20.23 -15.60
N TYR A 97 7.38 -20.71 -16.12
CA TYR A 97 7.10 -22.14 -16.25
C TYR A 97 8.17 -22.74 -17.16
N ASN A 98 9.39 -22.80 -16.68
CA ASN A 98 10.41 -23.59 -17.29
C ASN A 98 10.23 -25.03 -16.83
N ASN A 99 9.95 -25.86 -17.78
CA ASN A 99 9.90 -27.32 -17.71
C ASN A 99 11.24 -27.95 -17.26
N PHE A 100 12.18 -27.15 -16.81
CA PHE A 100 13.47 -27.53 -16.25
C PHE A 100 13.49 -27.00 -14.79
N GLY A 101 13.15 -27.84 -13.84
CA GLY A 101 13.08 -27.69 -12.41
C GLY A 101 14.05 -26.75 -11.67
N CYS A 102 14.34 -25.58 -12.22
CA CYS A 102 15.02 -24.51 -11.52
C CYS A 102 14.01 -23.73 -10.69
N SER A 103 13.96 -24.03 -9.42
CA SER A 103 13.27 -23.20 -8.44
C SER A 103 14.08 -21.92 -8.24
N TYR A 104 13.51 -20.77 -8.58
CA TYR A 104 14.11 -19.48 -8.32
C TYR A 104 14.04 -19.21 -6.82
N SER A 105 14.90 -19.86 -6.08
CA SER A 105 15.15 -19.53 -4.69
C SER A 105 16.16 -18.39 -4.64
N ARG A 106 16.05 -17.56 -3.65
CA ARG A 106 16.77 -16.30 -3.39
C ARG A 106 18.32 -16.37 -3.53
N ILE A 107 18.86 -17.46 -4.00
CA ILE A 107 20.26 -17.75 -4.26
C ILE A 107 20.33 -18.26 -5.70
N ASN A 108 21.00 -17.51 -6.57
CA ASN A 108 21.31 -17.93 -7.94
C ASN A 108 22.09 -19.26 -7.94
N ILE A 109 21.39 -20.36 -7.88
CA ILE A 109 21.94 -21.69 -8.11
C ILE A 109 21.05 -22.36 -9.15
N CYS A 110 21.36 -22.11 -10.36
CA CYS A 110 21.05 -23.00 -11.49
C CYS A 110 22.36 -23.42 -12.10
#